data_bc8add818df80cab1ff340603a445136
#
_entry.id   bc8add818df80cab1ff340603a445136
#
_cell.length_a   1.000
_cell.length_b   1.000
_cell.length_c   1.000
_cell.angle_alpha   90.00
_cell.angle_beta   90.00
_cell.angle_gamma   90.00
#
_symmetry.space_group_name_H-M   'P 1'
#
loop_
_entity.id
_entity.type
_entity.pdbx_description
1 polymer ?
#
loop_
_entity_poly.entity_id
_entity_poly.type
_entity_poly.pdbx_seq_one_letter_code
_entity_poly.pdbx_strand_id
1 'polypeptide(L)'
;TVHDVTIYNPSSETKTEQPSHNTDGISIWGHHMNIYNCNISTGDDNVVCDNDAQYIHVWNCKFGTGHGASIGSYTKNIKHVWFDNITMNGTTAGIRMKTGINSDGTLRGGGEEDWKFTNFTMTKVKNPFSIDCYYDKNYNSDPAVDKANARVLDSTSPTYKGILLQNVKTTDVCDGKAIFLIGRPESHIKNVTLDNVQISAKTGIDIRFVDNLVFKNNSKITCQSGKLWIRQYDSTVDDQCDATGAGTNPNPTPNPGETTEISYILDASTSTSSTADPSPWTFNNGCSIESSKGYATAKNNTIKYSKGVQFTINLPENITITSATFAGYANENNKTCYLGELNGTTFASDKYVFPSRTTQTDTSTMFDITLDTPATGALTFTPQDAQAAWVITLKGVKVTSSGINNVVLTAKVNNNNIYD
;
A
#
# COMPACT_ATOMS: atom_id res chain seq x y z
N THR A 1 11.81 -36.32 -0.74
CA THR A 1 11.32 -36.32 0.64
C THR A 1 12.49 -36.36 1.61
N VAL A 2 12.43 -35.54 2.66
CA VAL A 2 13.38 -35.51 3.80
C VAL A 2 12.56 -35.63 5.07
N HIS A 3 12.88 -36.60 5.94
CA HIS A 3 12.13 -36.76 7.18
C HIS A 3 12.94 -37.42 8.29
N ASP A 4 12.47 -37.21 9.52
CA ASP A 4 13.07 -37.80 10.74
C ASP A 4 14.56 -37.46 10.90
N VAL A 5 14.95 -36.21 10.49
CA VAL A 5 16.34 -35.74 10.51
C VAL A 5 16.53 -34.75 11.65
N THR A 6 17.66 -34.83 12.33
CA THR A 6 18.12 -33.79 13.25
C THR A 6 19.34 -33.09 12.64
N ILE A 7 19.21 -31.74 12.51
CA ILE A 7 20.30 -30.87 12.06
C ILE A 7 20.65 -29.95 13.22
N TYR A 8 21.92 -29.86 13.54
CA TYR A 8 22.38 -28.97 14.60
C TYR A 8 23.66 -28.24 14.16
N ASN A 9 23.57 -26.91 14.08
CA ASN A 9 24.67 -25.98 13.94
C ASN A 9 24.60 -24.96 15.09
N PRO A 10 25.73 -24.42 15.58
CA PRO A 10 25.73 -23.38 16.59
C PRO A 10 24.92 -22.15 16.15
N SER A 11 24.33 -21.44 17.10
CA SER A 11 23.64 -20.19 16.82
C SER A 11 24.62 -19.07 16.43
N SER A 12 24.28 -18.29 15.42
CA SER A 12 25.02 -17.07 15.05
C SER A 12 24.82 -15.91 16.02
N GLU A 13 23.78 -15.98 16.86
CA GLU A 13 23.47 -14.96 17.88
C GLU A 13 24.34 -15.12 19.13
N THR A 14 24.89 -16.28 19.40
CA THR A 14 25.90 -16.46 20.45
C THR A 14 27.21 -15.88 19.95
N LYS A 15 27.59 -14.72 20.46
CA LYS A 15 28.84 -14.00 20.14
C LYS A 15 30.07 -14.75 20.67
N THR A 16 30.28 -15.94 20.26
CA THR A 16 31.54 -16.63 20.39
C THR A 16 32.38 -16.37 19.13
N GLU A 17 33.66 -16.61 19.22
CA GLU A 17 34.67 -16.22 18.23
C GLU A 17 34.44 -16.70 16.76
N GLN A 18 33.41 -17.50 16.56
CA GLN A 18 33.03 -17.97 15.21
C GLN A 18 31.49 -17.95 15.07
N PRO A 19 30.92 -16.86 14.56
CA PRO A 19 29.51 -16.85 14.23
C PRO A 19 29.22 -17.88 13.14
N SER A 20 28.19 -18.68 13.37
CA SER A 20 27.76 -19.77 12.47
C SER A 20 26.89 -19.20 11.33
N HIS A 21 27.38 -18.20 10.59
CA HIS A 21 26.68 -17.64 9.45
C HIS A 21 26.66 -18.61 8.26
N ASN A 22 25.62 -18.51 7.43
CA ASN A 22 25.42 -19.38 6.26
C ASN A 22 25.45 -20.88 6.58
N THR A 23 24.92 -21.25 7.73
CA THR A 23 24.75 -22.65 8.13
C THR A 23 23.28 -23.02 8.10
N ASP A 24 22.65 -22.85 6.95
CA ASP A 24 21.26 -23.19 6.71
C ASP A 24 21.03 -24.68 7.00
N GLY A 25 19.83 -25.02 7.46
CA GLY A 25 19.47 -26.41 7.72
C GLY A 25 19.12 -27.14 6.43
N ILE A 26 18.07 -26.69 5.76
CA ILE A 26 17.64 -27.27 4.48
C ILE A 26 17.33 -26.13 3.52
N SER A 27 18.12 -26.04 2.44
CA SER A 27 17.90 -25.08 1.33
C SER A 27 17.26 -25.79 0.14
N ILE A 28 16.17 -25.22 -0.36
CA ILE A 28 15.30 -25.86 -1.37
C ILE A 28 15.36 -25.04 -2.66
N TRP A 29 15.80 -25.67 -3.74
CA TRP A 29 15.91 -25.13 -5.11
C TRP A 29 15.18 -26.01 -6.12
N GLY A 30 14.11 -26.69 -5.76
CA GLY A 30 13.47 -27.68 -6.60
C GLY A 30 11.99 -27.84 -6.34
N HIS A 31 11.39 -28.83 -6.96
CA HIS A 31 9.95 -29.02 -6.99
C HIS A 31 9.49 -30.29 -6.26
N HIS A 32 8.22 -30.27 -5.78
CA HIS A 32 7.55 -31.44 -5.20
C HIS A 32 8.32 -32.06 -4.02
N MET A 33 8.72 -31.21 -3.06
CA MET A 33 9.48 -31.64 -1.91
C MET A 33 8.62 -31.72 -0.65
N ASN A 34 8.79 -32.82 0.08
CA ASN A 34 8.17 -33.08 1.37
C ASN A 34 9.25 -33.14 2.45
N ILE A 35 9.13 -32.32 3.51
CA ILE A 35 10.05 -32.24 4.65
C ILE A 35 9.20 -32.35 5.91
N TYR A 36 9.44 -33.37 6.74
CA TYR A 36 8.63 -33.53 7.93
C TYR A 36 9.33 -34.23 9.08
N ASN A 37 8.78 -34.06 10.28
CA ASN A 37 9.30 -34.67 11.52
C ASN A 37 10.77 -34.31 11.78
N CYS A 38 11.24 -33.14 11.37
CA CYS A 38 12.63 -32.75 11.49
C CYS A 38 12.86 -31.84 12.71
N ASN A 39 14.05 -31.96 13.29
CA ASN A 39 14.55 -31.11 14.38
C ASN A 39 15.72 -30.28 13.85
N ILE A 40 15.56 -28.97 13.68
CA ILE A 40 16.53 -28.14 12.98
C ILE A 40 16.91 -26.93 13.83
N SER A 41 18.17 -26.88 14.29
CA SER A 41 18.78 -25.73 14.95
C SER A 41 20.00 -25.30 14.17
N THR A 42 20.08 -24.04 13.79
CA THR A 42 21.10 -23.54 12.85
C THR A 42 21.63 -22.18 13.29
N GLY A 43 22.64 -21.72 12.58
CA GLY A 43 23.13 -20.34 12.69
C GLY A 43 22.58 -19.44 11.60
N ASP A 44 21.82 -19.99 10.64
CA ASP A 44 21.12 -19.24 9.59
C ASP A 44 19.71 -19.84 9.40
N ASP A 45 19.12 -19.80 8.21
CA ASP A 45 17.74 -20.25 7.97
C ASP A 45 17.53 -21.75 8.37
N ASN A 46 16.47 -22.06 9.09
CA ASN A 46 16.20 -23.46 9.45
C ASN A 46 15.74 -24.25 8.21
N VAL A 47 14.75 -23.72 7.48
CA VAL A 47 14.37 -24.21 6.16
C VAL A 47 14.14 -22.98 5.27
N VAL A 48 14.79 -22.94 4.12
CA VAL A 48 14.66 -21.84 3.16
C VAL A 48 14.26 -22.37 1.79
N CYS A 49 13.28 -21.69 1.17
CA CYS A 49 12.92 -21.88 -0.23
C CYS A 49 13.55 -20.77 -1.06
N ASP A 50 14.30 -21.15 -2.06
CA ASP A 50 14.97 -20.26 -3.01
C ASP A 50 14.43 -20.45 -4.43
N ASN A 51 15.04 -19.83 -5.44
CA ASN A 51 14.58 -19.82 -6.83
C ASN A 51 14.00 -21.15 -7.31
N ASP A 52 12.88 -21.07 -7.97
CA ASP A 52 12.14 -22.19 -8.54
C ASP A 52 11.65 -23.26 -7.54
N ALA A 53 11.66 -22.96 -6.23
CA ALA A 53 11.04 -23.83 -5.24
C ALA A 53 9.52 -23.83 -5.42
N GLN A 54 8.96 -24.97 -5.82
CA GLN A 54 7.52 -25.10 -6.10
C GLN A 54 6.93 -26.40 -5.56
N TYR A 55 5.68 -26.33 -5.07
CA TYR A 55 5.00 -27.48 -4.48
C TYR A 55 5.78 -28.06 -3.31
N ILE A 56 6.13 -27.20 -2.37
CA ILE A 56 6.91 -27.53 -1.19
C ILE A 56 5.98 -27.68 0.02
N HIS A 57 6.09 -28.78 0.73
CA HIS A 57 5.37 -28.99 1.98
C HIS A 57 6.35 -29.34 3.11
N VAL A 58 6.34 -28.51 4.16
CA VAL A 58 7.16 -28.68 5.36
C VAL A 58 6.22 -28.80 6.55
N TRP A 59 6.27 -29.92 7.31
CA TRP A 59 5.33 -30.06 8.42
C TRP A 59 5.88 -30.88 9.58
N ASN A 60 5.23 -30.72 10.75
CA ASN A 60 5.61 -31.38 11.99
C ASN A 60 7.08 -31.18 12.37
N CYS A 61 7.63 -29.99 12.10
CA CYS A 61 9.04 -29.72 12.37
C CYS A 61 9.23 -28.83 13.61
N LYS A 62 10.38 -28.99 14.24
CA LYS A 62 10.82 -28.16 15.36
C LYS A 62 12.03 -27.36 14.93
N PHE A 63 11.93 -26.03 15.01
CA PHE A 63 13.03 -25.12 14.75
C PHE A 63 13.56 -24.57 16.07
N GLY A 64 14.85 -24.80 16.33
CA GLY A 64 15.58 -24.25 17.47
C GLY A 64 16.12 -22.85 17.15
N THR A 65 17.44 -22.65 17.36
CA THR A 65 18.08 -21.40 16.88
C THR A 65 18.09 -21.34 15.35
N GLY A 66 18.25 -20.14 14.79
CA GLY A 66 18.26 -19.90 13.35
C GLY A 66 17.32 -18.78 12.94
N HIS A 67 17.03 -18.68 11.64
CA HIS A 67 16.20 -17.62 11.09
C HIS A 67 14.77 -18.06 10.71
N GLY A 68 14.34 -19.24 11.14
CA GLY A 68 12.96 -19.71 11.02
C GLY A 68 12.58 -20.29 9.66
N ALA A 69 11.30 -20.15 9.30
CA ALA A 69 10.76 -20.54 8.01
C ALA A 69 11.01 -19.41 7.01
N SER A 70 11.94 -19.62 6.09
CA SER A 70 12.46 -18.58 5.23
C SER A 70 12.13 -18.78 3.75
N ILE A 71 11.92 -17.65 3.06
CA ILE A 71 11.79 -17.56 1.61
C ILE A 71 12.86 -16.57 1.11
N GLY A 72 13.74 -17.01 0.23
CA GLY A 72 14.75 -16.17 -0.40
C GLY A 72 16.04 -15.99 0.43
N SER A 73 16.92 -15.15 -0.07
CA SER A 73 16.78 -13.92 -0.88
C SER A 73 16.73 -14.10 -2.41
N TYR A 74 16.84 -15.29 -2.94
CA TYR A 74 16.63 -15.59 -4.35
C TYR A 74 15.20 -16.12 -4.50
N THR A 75 14.28 -15.28 -5.01
CA THR A 75 12.85 -15.57 -4.89
C THR A 75 12.13 -15.79 -6.21
N LYS A 76 12.85 -15.83 -7.31
CA LYS A 76 12.26 -16.00 -8.63
C LYS A 76 11.43 -17.29 -8.70
N ASN A 77 10.16 -17.13 -9.09
CA ASN A 77 9.25 -18.21 -9.41
C ASN A 77 9.02 -19.22 -8.25
N ILE A 78 8.97 -18.74 -7.00
CA ILE A 78 8.62 -19.56 -5.83
C ILE A 78 7.11 -19.60 -5.67
N LYS A 79 6.52 -20.80 -5.67
CA LYS A 79 5.06 -20.96 -5.65
C LYS A 79 4.61 -22.18 -4.86
N HIS A 80 3.39 -22.12 -4.35
CA HIS A 80 2.74 -23.27 -3.71
C HIS A 80 3.59 -23.86 -2.58
N VAL A 81 3.98 -22.98 -1.64
CA VAL A 81 4.76 -23.37 -0.47
C VAL A 81 3.87 -23.42 0.74
N TRP A 82 3.92 -24.52 1.46
CA TRP A 82 3.15 -24.73 2.67
C TRP A 82 4.03 -25.20 3.82
N PHE A 83 4.09 -24.40 4.88
CA PHE A 83 4.64 -24.78 6.18
C PHE A 83 3.48 -25.05 7.13
N ASP A 84 3.43 -26.23 7.76
CA ASP A 84 2.34 -26.62 8.63
C ASP A 84 2.84 -27.26 9.93
N ASN A 85 2.18 -26.95 11.04
CA ASN A 85 2.50 -27.50 12.36
C ASN A 85 4.00 -27.35 12.73
N ILE A 86 4.47 -26.11 12.80
CA ILE A 86 5.85 -25.76 13.12
C ILE A 86 5.93 -25.22 14.55
N THR A 87 6.81 -25.79 15.33
CA THR A 87 7.15 -25.27 16.67
C THR A 87 8.51 -24.62 16.63
N MET A 88 8.59 -23.36 17.11
CA MET A 88 9.83 -22.59 17.15
C MET A 88 10.22 -22.26 18.58
N ASN A 89 11.54 -22.34 18.88
CA ASN A 89 12.07 -21.93 20.17
C ASN A 89 13.46 -21.30 20.01
N GLY A 90 13.51 -19.96 20.03
CA GLY A 90 14.76 -19.21 19.99
C GLY A 90 15.23 -18.80 18.59
N THR A 91 14.35 -18.81 17.58
CA THR A 91 14.69 -18.29 16.24
C THR A 91 14.69 -16.77 16.22
N THR A 92 15.54 -16.15 15.39
CA THR A 92 15.53 -14.69 15.21
C THR A 92 14.37 -14.21 14.36
N ALA A 93 13.81 -15.06 13.52
CA ALA A 93 12.57 -14.82 12.80
C ALA A 93 11.65 -16.02 12.90
N GLY A 94 10.34 -15.79 12.80
CA GLY A 94 9.35 -16.83 12.65
C GLY A 94 9.14 -17.17 11.18
N ILE A 95 8.32 -16.38 10.51
CA ILE A 95 8.09 -16.44 9.08
C ILE A 95 8.83 -15.26 8.47
N ARG A 96 9.80 -15.55 7.61
CA ARG A 96 10.70 -14.56 7.04
C ARG A 96 10.76 -14.69 5.52
N MET A 97 10.34 -13.64 4.82
CA MET A 97 10.38 -13.57 3.36
C MET A 97 11.25 -12.39 2.95
N LYS A 98 12.16 -12.59 2.02
CA LYS A 98 13.15 -11.55 1.67
C LYS A 98 13.55 -11.66 0.19
N THR A 99 13.63 -10.52 -0.50
CA THR A 99 14.17 -10.46 -1.87
C THR A 99 15.39 -9.57 -1.91
N GLY A 100 16.49 -10.09 -2.40
CA GLY A 100 17.75 -9.36 -2.57
C GLY A 100 17.91 -8.70 -3.93
N ILE A 101 19.12 -8.16 -4.15
CA ILE A 101 19.51 -7.52 -5.39
C ILE A 101 20.83 -8.12 -5.89
N ASN A 102 20.95 -8.34 -7.19
CA ASN A 102 22.16 -8.83 -7.83
C ASN A 102 23.22 -7.72 -7.98
N SER A 103 24.45 -8.11 -8.25
CA SER A 103 25.56 -7.17 -8.47
C SER A 103 25.36 -6.24 -9.67
N ASP A 104 24.59 -6.68 -10.68
CA ASP A 104 24.19 -5.89 -11.85
C ASP A 104 23.02 -4.94 -11.58
N GLY A 105 22.47 -4.95 -10.36
CA GLY A 105 21.37 -4.12 -9.94
C GLY A 105 19.98 -4.68 -10.24
N THR A 106 19.84 -5.83 -10.88
CA THR A 106 18.55 -6.51 -11.05
C THR A 106 18.05 -7.09 -9.72
N LEU A 107 16.74 -7.22 -9.55
CA LEU A 107 16.16 -7.84 -8.36
C LEU A 107 16.19 -9.38 -8.50
N ARG A 108 16.08 -10.08 -7.37
CA ARG A 108 16.11 -11.54 -7.30
C ARG A 108 14.72 -12.15 -7.21
N GLY A 109 13.70 -11.48 -7.75
CA GLY A 109 12.31 -11.84 -7.64
C GLY A 109 11.65 -12.19 -8.97
N GLY A 110 10.33 -12.21 -8.95
CA GLY A 110 9.43 -12.40 -10.08
C GLY A 110 8.67 -13.72 -10.05
N GLY A 111 7.34 -13.66 -10.07
CA GLY A 111 6.46 -14.83 -10.12
C GLY A 111 6.22 -15.53 -8.80
N GLU A 112 6.31 -14.82 -7.69
CA GLU A 112 6.07 -15.35 -6.34
C GLU A 112 4.59 -15.37 -6.00
N GLU A 113 4.05 -16.53 -5.62
CA GLU A 113 2.63 -16.64 -5.26
C GLU A 113 2.28 -17.89 -4.43
N ASP A 114 1.15 -17.82 -3.72
CA ASP A 114 0.49 -18.90 -2.98
C ASP A 114 1.36 -19.55 -1.90
N TRP A 115 1.44 -18.86 -0.74
CA TRP A 115 2.17 -19.34 0.41
C TRP A 115 1.27 -19.48 1.62
N LYS A 116 1.42 -20.60 2.33
CA LYS A 116 0.63 -20.93 3.51
C LYS A 116 1.55 -21.26 4.68
N PHE A 117 1.28 -20.61 5.80
CA PHE A 117 1.96 -20.83 7.07
C PHE A 117 0.87 -21.11 8.11
N THR A 118 0.73 -22.39 8.49
CA THR A 118 -0.39 -22.83 9.31
C THR A 118 0.08 -23.53 10.57
N ASN A 119 -0.66 -23.33 11.69
CA ASN A 119 -0.42 -24.04 12.94
C ASN A 119 0.98 -23.81 13.54
N PHE A 120 1.39 -22.54 13.63
CA PHE A 120 2.69 -22.18 14.22
C PHE A 120 2.57 -21.88 15.72
N THR A 121 3.52 -22.39 16.48
CA THR A 121 3.74 -22.00 17.87
C THR A 121 5.16 -21.47 18.03
N MET A 122 5.28 -20.19 18.41
CA MET A 122 6.54 -19.46 18.46
C MET A 122 6.88 -19.08 19.90
N THR A 123 8.01 -19.58 20.42
CA THR A 123 8.55 -19.25 21.74
C THR A 123 9.92 -18.60 21.59
N LYS A 124 10.18 -17.49 22.26
CA LYS A 124 11.45 -16.74 22.20
C LYS A 124 11.86 -16.38 20.76
N VAL A 125 10.89 -16.06 19.91
CA VAL A 125 11.13 -15.60 18.55
C VAL A 125 11.30 -14.09 18.57
N LYS A 126 12.27 -13.54 17.80
CA LYS A 126 12.51 -12.09 17.80
C LYS A 126 11.52 -11.35 16.91
N ASN A 127 11.41 -11.72 15.64
CA ASN A 127 10.50 -11.11 14.66
C ASN A 127 9.54 -12.18 14.10
N PRO A 128 8.30 -12.27 14.58
CA PRO A 128 7.41 -13.38 14.23
C PRO A 128 6.97 -13.40 12.78
N PHE A 129 6.78 -12.24 12.15
CA PHE A 129 6.40 -12.18 10.74
C PHE A 129 7.04 -10.99 10.02
N SER A 130 7.79 -11.28 8.96
CA SER A 130 8.46 -10.26 8.15
C SER A 130 8.50 -10.59 6.67
N ILE A 131 8.31 -9.55 5.83
CA ILE A 131 8.59 -9.55 4.39
C ILE A 131 9.44 -8.31 4.09
N ASP A 132 10.60 -8.49 3.46
CA ASP A 132 11.53 -7.42 3.12
C ASP A 132 11.96 -7.52 1.66
N CYS A 133 11.40 -6.66 0.81
CA CYS A 133 11.75 -6.57 -0.60
C CYS A 133 13.00 -5.69 -0.89
N TYR A 134 13.73 -5.28 0.16
CA TYR A 134 14.96 -4.48 0.09
C TYR A 134 16.12 -5.14 0.81
N TYR A 135 16.12 -6.45 0.93
CA TYR A 135 16.99 -7.20 1.84
C TYR A 135 18.47 -6.80 1.81
N ASP A 136 19.12 -6.73 0.65
CA ASP A 136 20.54 -6.36 0.53
C ASP A 136 20.77 -4.84 0.41
N LYS A 137 19.73 -4.06 0.29
CA LYS A 137 19.76 -2.60 0.19
C LYS A 137 18.66 -2.04 1.10
N ASN A 138 19.05 -1.29 2.08
CA ASN A 138 18.10 -0.70 3.00
C ASN A 138 17.06 0.16 2.26
N TYR A 139 15.80 -0.03 2.59
CA TYR A 139 14.75 0.92 2.24
C TYR A 139 15.03 2.28 2.90
N ASN A 140 14.54 3.36 2.32
CA ASN A 140 14.70 4.68 2.94
C ASN A 140 13.88 4.79 4.25
N SER A 141 14.39 5.55 5.21
CA SER A 141 13.64 5.84 6.44
C SER A 141 12.32 6.57 6.17
N ASP A 142 12.32 7.44 5.14
CA ASP A 142 11.12 8.06 4.58
C ASP A 142 10.65 7.28 3.34
N PRO A 143 9.50 6.59 3.41
CA PRO A 143 8.99 5.82 2.28
C PRO A 143 8.56 6.68 1.08
N ALA A 144 8.36 7.98 1.25
CA ALA A 144 8.09 8.87 0.13
C ALA A 144 9.30 8.97 -0.82
N VAL A 145 10.51 8.85 -0.28
CA VAL A 145 11.74 8.78 -1.09
C VAL A 145 11.79 7.50 -1.91
N ASP A 146 11.45 6.35 -1.32
CA ASP A 146 11.35 5.09 -2.05
C ASP A 146 10.30 5.19 -3.18
N LYS A 147 9.15 5.81 -2.88
CA LYS A 147 8.08 6.03 -3.87
C LYS A 147 8.53 6.93 -5.02
N ALA A 148 9.25 8.02 -4.72
CA ALA A 148 9.80 8.92 -5.74
C ALA A 148 10.88 8.27 -6.61
N ASN A 149 11.56 7.25 -6.09
CA ASN A 149 12.60 6.49 -6.78
C ASN A 149 12.11 5.09 -7.21
N ALA A 150 10.83 4.92 -7.44
CA ALA A 150 10.25 3.66 -7.91
C ALA A 150 10.95 3.19 -9.19
N ARG A 151 11.24 1.90 -9.26
CA ARG A 151 11.85 1.28 -10.45
C ARG A 151 10.77 1.00 -11.49
N VAL A 152 11.20 0.81 -12.71
CA VAL A 152 10.31 0.23 -13.73
C VAL A 152 10.05 -1.24 -13.36
N LEU A 153 8.79 -1.64 -13.34
CA LEU A 153 8.41 -3.02 -13.10
C LEU A 153 8.95 -3.91 -14.24
N ASP A 154 9.65 -4.97 -13.89
CA ASP A 154 10.20 -5.95 -14.83
C ASP A 154 10.04 -7.38 -14.31
N SER A 155 10.57 -8.36 -15.05
CA SER A 155 10.48 -9.78 -14.71
C SER A 155 11.29 -10.18 -13.46
N THR A 156 12.12 -9.28 -12.92
CA THR A 156 12.91 -9.51 -11.71
C THR A 156 12.31 -8.85 -10.48
N SER A 157 11.26 -8.05 -10.66
CA SER A 157 10.56 -7.38 -9.56
C SER A 157 9.79 -8.41 -8.73
N PRO A 158 9.91 -8.40 -7.40
CA PRO A 158 9.18 -9.33 -6.55
C PRO A 158 7.67 -9.08 -6.65
N THR A 159 6.89 -10.14 -6.75
CA THR A 159 5.43 -10.09 -6.93
C THR A 159 4.68 -10.83 -5.83
N TYR A 160 5.13 -10.69 -4.59
CA TYR A 160 4.54 -11.35 -3.42
C TYR A 160 3.02 -11.21 -3.36
N LYS A 161 2.28 -12.30 -3.54
CA LYS A 161 0.82 -12.30 -3.48
C LYS A 161 0.23 -13.61 -2.94
N GLY A 162 -0.89 -13.52 -2.24
CA GLY A 162 -1.61 -14.70 -1.76
C GLY A 162 -0.90 -15.39 -0.60
N ILE A 163 -0.64 -14.66 0.49
CA ILE A 163 0.05 -15.14 1.68
C ILE A 163 -0.98 -15.39 2.78
N LEU A 164 -1.04 -16.59 3.29
CA LEU A 164 -1.93 -16.97 4.40
C LEU A 164 -1.11 -17.36 5.63
N LEU A 165 -1.35 -16.67 6.74
CA LEU A 165 -0.99 -17.10 8.07
C LEU A 165 -2.26 -17.56 8.79
N GLN A 166 -2.31 -18.83 9.24
CA GLN A 166 -3.49 -19.35 9.93
C GLN A 166 -3.10 -20.12 11.20
N ASN A 167 -3.79 -19.86 12.31
CA ASN A 167 -3.51 -20.48 13.60
C ASN A 167 -2.04 -20.27 14.03
N VAL A 168 -1.54 -19.04 13.94
CA VAL A 168 -0.19 -18.67 14.33
C VAL A 168 -0.22 -17.98 15.70
N LYS A 169 0.61 -18.42 16.64
CA LYS A 169 0.67 -17.77 17.95
C LYS A 169 2.09 -17.66 18.49
N THR A 170 2.33 -16.58 19.24
CA THR A 170 3.50 -16.45 20.13
C THR A 170 3.12 -16.83 21.55
N THR A 171 4.01 -17.50 22.27
CA THR A 171 3.76 -17.90 23.66
C THR A 171 4.29 -16.89 24.67
N ASP A 172 5.13 -15.97 24.22
CA ASP A 172 5.76 -14.89 24.95
C ASP A 172 5.84 -13.62 24.11
N VAL A 173 6.40 -12.56 24.70
CA VAL A 173 6.58 -11.29 24.00
C VAL A 173 7.83 -11.36 23.12
N CYS A 174 7.64 -11.30 21.82
CA CYS A 174 8.72 -11.28 20.85
C CYS A 174 9.59 -10.01 20.97
N ASP A 175 10.91 -10.15 20.79
CA ASP A 175 11.90 -9.10 21.08
C ASP A 175 11.94 -7.98 20.05
N GLY A 176 11.34 -8.18 18.87
CA GLY A 176 11.34 -7.25 17.74
C GLY A 176 9.97 -6.65 17.41
N LYS A 177 9.70 -6.54 16.11
CA LYS A 177 8.43 -6.05 15.58
C LYS A 177 7.42 -7.19 15.44
N ALA A 178 6.16 -6.90 15.77
CA ALA A 178 5.07 -7.87 15.58
C ALA A 178 4.89 -8.24 14.10
N ILE A 179 4.81 -7.24 13.25
CA ILE A 179 4.66 -7.40 11.80
C ILE A 179 5.54 -6.36 11.10
N PHE A 180 6.30 -6.82 10.11
CA PHE A 180 7.19 -5.99 9.32
C PHE A 180 7.07 -6.36 7.84
N LEU A 181 6.30 -5.57 7.06
CA LEU A 181 6.08 -5.84 5.65
C LEU A 181 6.52 -4.64 4.81
N ILE A 182 7.62 -4.79 4.10
CA ILE A 182 8.19 -3.75 3.25
C ILE A 182 8.18 -4.22 1.80
N GLY A 183 7.12 -3.86 1.10
CA GLY A 183 7.00 -4.00 -0.35
C GLY A 183 7.80 -2.94 -1.10
N ARG A 184 7.67 -2.92 -2.41
CA ARG A 184 8.27 -1.91 -3.28
C ARG A 184 7.18 -1.05 -3.91
N PRO A 185 7.43 0.24 -4.16
CA PRO A 185 6.41 1.14 -4.73
C PRO A 185 5.96 0.71 -6.13
N GLU A 186 6.84 0.08 -6.90
CA GLU A 186 6.53 -0.47 -8.23
C GLU A 186 5.85 -1.85 -8.16
N SER A 187 5.95 -2.55 -7.02
CA SER A 187 5.38 -3.89 -6.83
C SER A 187 4.99 -4.11 -5.38
N HIS A 188 3.77 -3.76 -5.05
CA HIS A 188 3.24 -3.97 -3.70
C HIS A 188 3.12 -5.45 -3.35
N ILE A 189 3.32 -5.77 -2.08
CA ILE A 189 2.91 -7.05 -1.50
C ILE A 189 1.38 -7.12 -1.54
N LYS A 190 0.78 -8.24 -1.97
CA LYS A 190 -0.67 -8.31 -2.18
C LYS A 190 -1.33 -9.48 -1.47
N ASN A 191 -2.54 -9.23 -0.95
CA ASN A 191 -3.42 -10.27 -0.40
C ASN A 191 -2.72 -11.08 0.70
N VAL A 192 -2.37 -10.43 1.80
CA VAL A 192 -1.83 -11.06 3.01
C VAL A 192 -2.98 -11.27 4.00
N THR A 193 -3.27 -12.51 4.36
CA THR A 193 -4.34 -12.84 5.30
C THR A 193 -3.78 -13.42 6.59
N LEU A 194 -4.15 -12.82 7.71
CA LEU A 194 -3.90 -13.30 9.06
C LEU A 194 -5.22 -13.81 9.63
N ASP A 195 -5.33 -15.14 9.77
CA ASP A 195 -6.54 -15.84 10.20
C ASP A 195 -6.27 -16.56 11.53
N ASN A 196 -6.90 -16.12 12.61
CA ASN A 196 -6.63 -16.63 13.96
C ASN A 196 -5.13 -16.51 14.32
N VAL A 197 -4.55 -15.31 14.12
CA VAL A 197 -3.14 -15.02 14.40
C VAL A 197 -3.00 -14.19 15.67
N GLN A 198 -2.28 -14.69 16.65
CA GLN A 198 -2.08 -14.05 17.95
C GLN A 198 -0.60 -13.77 18.18
N ILE A 199 -0.18 -12.53 18.04
CA ILE A 199 1.20 -12.09 18.18
C ILE A 199 1.31 -11.05 19.29
N SER A 200 2.27 -11.27 20.19
CA SER A 200 2.72 -10.30 21.17
C SER A 200 4.19 -9.96 20.94
N ALA A 201 4.54 -8.67 20.86
CA ALA A 201 5.91 -8.23 20.57
C ALA A 201 6.28 -6.96 21.34
N LYS A 202 7.58 -6.62 21.38
CA LYS A 202 8.04 -5.35 21.99
C LYS A 202 7.58 -4.15 21.18
N THR A 203 7.66 -4.21 19.86
CA THR A 203 7.24 -3.14 18.97
C THR A 203 6.15 -3.62 18.02
N GLY A 204 5.41 -2.68 17.43
CA GLY A 204 4.19 -2.99 16.72
C GLY A 204 4.36 -3.31 15.22
N ILE A 205 3.49 -2.75 14.41
CA ILE A 205 3.30 -3.04 12.99
C ILE A 205 3.95 -1.93 12.15
N ASP A 206 4.81 -2.31 11.21
CA ASP A 206 5.43 -1.39 10.22
C ASP A 206 5.21 -1.96 8.82
N ILE A 207 4.32 -1.33 8.05
CA ILE A 207 4.01 -1.78 6.67
C ILE A 207 4.14 -0.64 5.68
N ARG A 208 4.63 -0.97 4.47
CA ARG A 208 4.77 -0.07 3.33
C ARG A 208 4.54 -0.84 2.04
N PHE A 209 3.78 -0.24 1.14
CA PHE A 209 3.51 -0.81 -0.17
C PHE A 209 2.91 -2.21 -0.07
N VAL A 210 1.79 -2.30 0.65
CA VAL A 210 1.05 -3.54 0.90
C VAL A 210 -0.42 -3.34 0.54
N ASP A 211 -0.92 -4.12 -0.40
CA ASP A 211 -2.33 -4.09 -0.79
C ASP A 211 -3.08 -5.26 -0.17
N ASN A 212 -4.15 -4.96 0.56
CA ASN A 212 -5.05 -5.94 1.14
C ASN A 212 -4.38 -6.84 2.20
N LEU A 213 -3.92 -6.23 3.31
CA LEU A 213 -3.58 -6.93 4.55
C LEU A 213 -4.86 -7.15 5.35
N VAL A 214 -5.28 -8.40 5.53
CA VAL A 214 -6.55 -8.77 6.17
C VAL A 214 -6.29 -9.46 7.50
N PHE A 215 -6.90 -8.95 8.58
CA PHE A 215 -7.01 -9.63 9.87
C PHE A 215 -8.42 -10.18 10.01
N LYS A 216 -8.56 -11.47 10.31
CA LYS A 216 -9.87 -12.08 10.51
C LYS A 216 -9.88 -13.14 11.60
N ASN A 217 -11.07 -13.56 11.96
CA ASN A 217 -11.33 -14.49 13.05
C ASN A 217 -10.61 -14.03 14.33
N ASN A 218 -10.27 -14.71 15.27
CA ASN A 218 -9.68 -14.31 16.54
C ASN A 218 -8.25 -13.71 16.44
N SER A 219 -7.86 -13.07 15.32
CA SER A 219 -6.56 -12.44 15.22
C SER A 219 -6.40 -11.32 16.26
N LYS A 220 -5.23 -11.26 16.90
CA LYS A 220 -4.91 -10.24 17.89
C LYS A 220 -3.42 -9.91 17.86
N ILE A 221 -3.09 -8.67 17.69
CA ILE A 221 -1.73 -8.16 17.71
C ILE A 221 -1.57 -7.23 18.91
N THR A 222 -0.55 -7.45 19.72
CA THR A 222 -0.23 -6.60 20.87
C THR A 222 1.22 -6.19 20.87
N CYS A 223 1.52 -5.00 21.41
CA CYS A 223 2.90 -4.56 21.60
C CYS A 223 3.11 -3.85 22.93
N GLN A 224 4.33 -3.96 23.49
CA GLN A 224 4.71 -3.32 24.75
C GLN A 224 5.04 -1.85 24.60
N SER A 225 5.39 -1.35 23.40
CA SER A 225 5.79 0.04 23.16
C SER A 225 4.65 1.05 23.30
N GLY A 226 3.41 0.59 23.47
CA GLY A 226 2.22 1.44 23.58
C GLY A 226 1.76 2.04 22.24
N LYS A 227 2.56 1.94 21.17
CA LYS A 227 2.21 2.36 19.82
C LYS A 227 2.19 1.14 18.90
N LEU A 228 1.00 0.62 18.66
CA LEU A 228 0.87 -0.58 17.84
C LEU A 228 1.21 -0.33 16.37
N TRP A 229 0.68 0.73 15.78
CA TRP A 229 1.03 1.12 14.41
C TRP A 229 2.26 2.03 14.42
N ILE A 230 3.44 1.47 14.07
CA ILE A 230 4.67 2.23 13.84
C ILE A 230 4.51 3.03 12.57
N ARG A 231 4.03 2.35 11.51
CA ARG A 231 3.79 2.93 10.20
C ARG A 231 2.79 2.09 9.40
N GLN A 232 1.98 2.80 8.63
CA GLN A 232 1.23 2.29 7.49
C GLN A 232 1.39 3.32 6.37
N TYR A 233 2.09 2.95 5.30
CA TYR A 233 2.37 3.87 4.20
C TYR A 233 2.02 3.19 2.87
N ASP A 234 1.21 3.87 2.05
CA ASP A 234 0.77 3.39 0.74
C ASP A 234 0.32 1.91 0.81
N SER A 235 -0.56 1.64 1.76
CA SER A 235 -0.95 0.28 2.14
C SER A 235 -2.40 0.25 2.59
N THR A 236 -3.09 -0.85 2.27
CA THR A 236 -4.48 -1.09 2.64
C THR A 236 -4.59 -2.23 3.66
N VAL A 237 -5.42 -2.01 4.68
CA VAL A 237 -5.64 -2.97 5.79
C VAL A 237 -7.14 -3.14 6.01
N ASP A 238 -7.59 -4.38 6.11
CA ASP A 238 -8.94 -4.77 6.50
C ASP A 238 -8.88 -5.53 7.84
N ASP A 239 -9.30 -4.90 8.93
CA ASP A 239 -9.29 -5.47 10.28
C ASP A 239 -10.69 -5.95 10.67
N GLN A 240 -11.09 -7.10 10.17
CA GLN A 240 -12.43 -7.68 10.34
C GLN A 240 -12.73 -8.13 11.77
N CYS A 241 -11.76 -8.15 12.66
CA CYS A 241 -11.92 -8.69 14.01
C CYS A 241 -11.35 -7.82 15.14
N ASP A 242 -11.03 -6.55 14.84
CA ASP A 242 -10.36 -5.62 15.77
C ASP A 242 -9.03 -6.19 16.33
N ALA A 243 -8.29 -6.86 15.46
CA ALA A 243 -7.04 -7.53 15.81
C ALA A 243 -6.00 -6.59 16.40
N THR A 244 -6.03 -5.33 15.99
CA THR A 244 -5.08 -4.31 16.40
C THR A 244 -5.54 -3.51 17.62
N GLY A 245 -6.78 -3.70 18.08
CA GLY A 245 -7.36 -2.95 19.19
C GLY A 245 -7.43 -1.44 18.92
N ALA A 246 -7.21 -1.05 17.71
CA ALA A 246 -7.39 0.30 17.25
C ALA A 246 -8.82 0.39 16.72
N GLY A 247 -9.75 0.83 17.54
CA GLY A 247 -11.10 1.21 17.07
C GLY A 247 -11.07 2.28 16.00
N THR A 248 -9.88 2.73 15.60
CA THR A 248 -9.59 3.54 14.43
C THR A 248 -8.13 3.30 14.03
N ASN A 249 -7.90 2.60 12.95
CA ASN A 249 -6.65 2.70 12.22
C ASN A 249 -6.38 4.21 11.96
N PRO A 250 -5.20 4.77 12.34
CA PRO A 250 -4.91 6.17 12.05
C PRO A 250 -4.92 6.51 10.56
N ASN A 251 -5.01 5.49 9.71
CA ASN A 251 -5.27 5.61 8.29
C ASN A 251 -6.14 4.41 7.86
N PRO A 252 -7.46 4.38 8.26
CA PRO A 252 -8.32 3.26 7.94
C PRO A 252 -8.37 3.08 6.43
N THR A 253 -8.15 1.84 5.98
CA THR A 253 -8.53 1.49 4.61
C THR A 253 -10.05 1.53 4.55
N PRO A 254 -10.65 2.35 3.70
CA PRO A 254 -12.09 2.35 3.56
C PRO A 254 -12.57 0.96 3.13
N ASN A 255 -13.60 0.45 3.82
CA ASN A 255 -14.32 -0.75 3.37
C ASN A 255 -14.85 -0.53 1.93
N PRO A 256 -15.03 -1.58 1.13
CA PRO A 256 -15.69 -1.47 -0.16
C PRO A 256 -17.02 -0.72 -0.03
N GLY A 257 -17.13 0.46 -0.66
CA GLY A 257 -18.26 1.37 -0.51
C GLY A 257 -18.10 2.44 0.58
N GLU A 258 -17.02 2.42 1.38
CA GLU A 258 -16.72 3.49 2.35
C GLU A 258 -16.19 4.73 1.64
N THR A 259 -16.61 5.89 2.11
CA THR A 259 -16.21 7.19 1.54
C THR A 259 -15.16 7.85 2.43
N THR A 260 -14.07 8.32 1.83
CA THR A 260 -13.05 9.14 2.50
C THR A 260 -13.22 10.60 2.10
N GLU A 261 -13.25 11.51 3.06
CA GLU A 261 -13.24 12.94 2.75
C GLU A 261 -11.96 13.35 2.02
N ILE A 262 -12.09 14.13 0.98
CA ILE A 262 -10.98 14.65 0.19
C ILE A 262 -11.06 16.17 0.07
N SER A 263 -9.89 16.79 -0.08
CA SER A 263 -9.75 18.20 -0.42
C SER A 263 -8.64 18.36 -1.47
N TYR A 264 -9.01 18.79 -2.67
CA TYR A 264 -8.09 19.00 -3.80
C TYR A 264 -7.92 20.48 -4.07
N ILE A 265 -6.68 20.96 -3.99
CA ILE A 265 -6.34 22.34 -4.34
C ILE A 265 -5.85 22.36 -5.78
N LEU A 266 -6.46 23.25 -6.59
CA LEU A 266 -6.12 23.48 -7.99
C LEU A 266 -5.56 24.90 -8.11
N ASP A 267 -4.25 25.04 -8.03
CA ASP A 267 -3.49 26.29 -8.14
C ASP A 267 -2.17 26.09 -8.88
N ALA A 268 -1.38 27.12 -8.98
CA ALA A 268 -0.09 27.05 -9.65
C ALA A 268 0.93 26.13 -8.95
N SER A 269 0.81 25.93 -7.62
CA SER A 269 1.75 25.10 -6.83
C SER A 269 1.47 23.61 -6.98
N THR A 270 0.22 23.23 -7.28
CA THR A 270 -0.21 21.84 -7.49
C THR A 270 -0.23 21.46 -8.97
N SER A 271 -0.01 22.42 -9.87
CA SER A 271 0.03 22.20 -11.33
C SER A 271 1.27 21.39 -11.74
N THR A 272 1.05 20.39 -12.57
CA THR A 272 2.12 19.63 -13.26
C THR A 272 2.35 20.13 -14.69
N SER A 273 1.59 21.13 -15.14
CA SER A 273 1.74 21.75 -16.46
C SER A 273 2.86 22.78 -16.47
N SER A 274 3.73 22.74 -17.47
CA SER A 274 4.95 23.55 -17.57
C SER A 274 4.85 24.78 -18.46
N THR A 275 3.76 24.94 -19.24
CA THR A 275 3.61 26.02 -20.23
C THR A 275 2.46 26.94 -19.88
N ALA A 276 2.52 28.18 -20.40
CA ALA A 276 1.59 29.25 -20.05
C ALA A 276 0.17 29.05 -20.65
N ASP A 277 -0.02 28.11 -21.55
CA ASP A 277 -1.29 27.89 -22.22
C ASP A 277 -1.50 26.40 -22.61
N PRO A 278 -1.38 25.47 -21.66
CA PRO A 278 -1.66 24.07 -21.92
C PRO A 278 -3.16 23.81 -21.86
N SER A 279 -3.66 22.99 -22.75
CA SER A 279 -4.99 22.38 -22.64
C SER A 279 -4.84 20.89 -22.85
N PRO A 280 -5.16 20.04 -21.86
CA PRO A 280 -5.62 20.38 -20.50
C PRO A 280 -4.49 20.81 -19.55
N TRP A 281 -4.82 21.60 -18.51
CA TRP A 281 -4.01 21.84 -17.33
C TRP A 281 -4.12 20.63 -16.39
N THR A 282 -2.98 20.09 -15.96
CA THR A 282 -2.93 18.92 -15.09
C THR A 282 -2.36 19.25 -13.71
N PHE A 283 -2.80 18.51 -12.68
CA PHE A 283 -2.45 18.71 -11.28
C PHE A 283 -1.93 17.42 -10.64
N ASN A 284 -1.11 17.56 -9.62
CA ASN A 284 -0.50 16.42 -8.89
C ASN A 284 -1.52 15.52 -8.14
N ASN A 285 -2.76 15.98 -7.98
CA ASN A 285 -3.87 15.23 -7.39
C ASN A 285 -4.70 14.45 -8.43
N GLY A 286 -4.27 14.42 -9.70
CA GLY A 286 -4.92 13.71 -10.80
C GLY A 286 -6.08 14.43 -11.44
N CYS A 287 -6.45 15.65 -11.01
CA CYS A 287 -7.40 16.50 -11.72
C CYS A 287 -6.77 17.13 -12.96
N SER A 288 -7.61 17.53 -13.91
CA SER A 288 -7.23 18.43 -15.01
C SER A 288 -8.30 19.45 -15.29
N ILE A 289 -7.92 20.61 -15.86
CA ILE A 289 -8.84 21.66 -16.29
C ILE A 289 -8.68 21.86 -17.79
N GLU A 290 -9.78 21.89 -18.51
CA GLU A 290 -9.83 22.14 -19.95
C GLU A 290 -10.96 23.08 -20.34
N SER A 291 -10.87 23.68 -21.53
CA SER A 291 -11.94 24.45 -22.15
C SER A 291 -11.87 24.33 -23.66
N SER A 292 -13.01 24.49 -24.33
CA SER A 292 -13.09 24.50 -25.80
C SER A 292 -12.65 25.83 -26.40
N LYS A 293 -12.62 26.91 -25.62
CA LYS A 293 -12.23 28.26 -25.99
C LYS A 293 -11.63 28.98 -24.80
N GLY A 294 -10.68 29.89 -25.04
CA GLY A 294 -10.01 30.61 -23.99
C GLY A 294 -8.85 29.79 -23.39
N TYR A 295 -8.16 30.38 -22.46
CA TYR A 295 -6.97 29.78 -21.86
C TYR A 295 -6.97 29.93 -20.34
N ALA A 296 -6.22 29.07 -19.69
CA ALA A 296 -5.82 29.20 -18.30
C ALA A 296 -4.30 29.37 -18.25
N THR A 297 -3.80 30.34 -17.48
CA THR A 297 -2.37 30.53 -17.27
C THR A 297 -2.09 30.63 -15.77
N ALA A 298 -1.05 29.97 -15.28
CA ALA A 298 -0.64 30.08 -13.89
C ALA A 298 0.30 31.30 -13.68
N LYS A 299 0.04 32.08 -12.66
CA LYS A 299 0.93 33.12 -12.20
C LYS A 299 0.66 33.42 -10.72
N ASN A 300 1.73 33.46 -9.89
CA ASN A 300 1.64 33.87 -8.49
C ASN A 300 0.59 33.05 -7.69
N ASN A 301 0.65 31.74 -7.74
CA ASN A 301 -0.25 30.78 -7.06
C ASN A 301 -1.71 30.78 -7.53
N THR A 302 -2.13 31.68 -8.43
CA THR A 302 -3.47 31.65 -9.02
C THR A 302 -3.43 31.16 -10.47
N ILE A 303 -4.52 30.56 -10.92
CA ILE A 303 -4.76 30.26 -12.34
C ILE A 303 -5.74 31.29 -12.88
N LYS A 304 -5.45 31.83 -14.06
CA LYS A 304 -6.28 32.83 -14.74
C LYS A 304 -7.22 32.16 -15.71
N TYR A 305 -8.49 32.50 -15.61
CA TYR A 305 -9.56 31.94 -16.41
C TYR A 305 -10.22 33.03 -17.28
N SER A 306 -10.36 32.77 -18.54
CA SER A 306 -11.00 33.70 -19.50
C SER A 306 -12.48 33.87 -19.16
N LYS A 307 -12.95 35.15 -19.19
CA LYS A 307 -14.36 35.48 -18.94
C LYS A 307 -15.30 34.91 -20.00
N GLY A 308 -16.49 34.48 -19.57
CA GLY A 308 -17.52 33.96 -20.48
C GLY A 308 -17.18 32.62 -21.12
N VAL A 309 -16.12 31.96 -20.67
CA VAL A 309 -15.70 30.63 -21.13
C VAL A 309 -16.04 29.62 -20.08
N GLN A 310 -16.69 28.54 -20.47
CA GLN A 310 -16.88 27.40 -19.56
C GLN A 310 -15.62 26.58 -19.51
N PHE A 311 -15.19 26.29 -18.28
CA PHE A 311 -14.08 25.39 -17.95
C PHE A 311 -14.64 24.09 -17.38
N THR A 312 -14.02 22.99 -17.72
CA THR A 312 -14.31 21.66 -17.18
C THR A 312 -13.16 21.18 -16.33
N ILE A 313 -13.41 20.86 -15.08
CA ILE A 313 -12.48 20.15 -14.20
C ILE A 313 -12.78 18.67 -14.35
N ASN A 314 -11.88 17.90 -14.94
CA ASN A 314 -11.98 16.44 -14.96
C ASN A 314 -11.48 15.89 -13.64
N LEU A 315 -12.25 14.98 -13.04
CA LEU A 315 -12.00 14.38 -11.73
C LEU A 315 -11.41 12.98 -11.90
N PRO A 316 -10.52 12.56 -11.01
CA PRO A 316 -10.08 11.16 -10.94
C PRO A 316 -11.27 10.21 -10.72
N GLU A 317 -11.10 8.93 -11.06
CA GLU A 317 -12.11 7.91 -10.83
C GLU A 317 -12.47 7.77 -9.34
N ASN A 318 -13.73 7.43 -9.08
CA ASN A 318 -14.27 7.18 -7.74
C ASN A 318 -14.30 8.41 -6.81
N ILE A 319 -14.24 9.62 -7.38
CA ILE A 319 -14.36 10.89 -6.65
C ILE A 319 -15.75 11.47 -6.87
N THR A 320 -16.36 11.91 -5.77
CA THR A 320 -17.61 12.70 -5.77
C THR A 320 -17.37 14.01 -5.06
N ILE A 321 -17.46 15.13 -5.76
CA ILE A 321 -17.31 16.48 -5.20
C ILE A 321 -18.67 16.98 -4.72
N THR A 322 -18.72 17.50 -3.50
CA THR A 322 -19.93 18.02 -2.84
C THR A 322 -19.88 19.53 -2.67
N SER A 323 -18.70 20.13 -2.65
CA SER A 323 -18.54 21.57 -2.58
C SER A 323 -17.25 22.06 -3.26
N ALA A 324 -17.23 23.32 -3.63
CA ALA A 324 -16.06 23.98 -4.20
C ALA A 324 -15.86 25.36 -3.55
N THR A 325 -14.61 25.67 -3.20
CA THR A 325 -14.19 27.00 -2.73
C THR A 325 -13.48 27.70 -3.87
N PHE A 326 -13.91 28.92 -4.21
CA PHE A 326 -13.21 29.81 -5.12
C PHE A 326 -12.61 30.96 -4.32
N ALA A 327 -11.30 31.17 -4.41
CA ALA A 327 -10.57 32.23 -3.67
C ALA A 327 -9.73 33.03 -4.66
N GLY A 328 -9.88 34.36 -4.69
CA GLY A 328 -9.10 35.18 -5.59
C GLY A 328 -9.71 36.55 -5.95
N TYR A 329 -9.50 36.97 -7.19
CA TYR A 329 -9.80 38.33 -7.64
C TYR A 329 -10.10 38.39 -9.15
N ALA A 330 -10.66 39.51 -9.60
CA ALA A 330 -10.73 39.87 -11.02
C ALA A 330 -9.34 40.31 -11.50
N ASN A 331 -8.82 39.69 -12.57
CA ASN A 331 -7.47 39.97 -13.09
C ASN A 331 -7.42 41.17 -14.03
N GLU A 332 -8.45 42.02 -14.04
CA GLU A 332 -8.51 43.27 -14.79
C GLU A 332 -8.58 44.47 -13.81
N ASN A 333 -7.88 45.55 -14.14
CA ASN A 333 -7.86 46.77 -13.29
C ASN A 333 -9.25 47.42 -13.28
N ASN A 334 -9.70 47.84 -12.11
CA ASN A 334 -10.96 48.52 -11.86
C ASN A 334 -12.20 47.74 -12.33
N LYS A 335 -12.14 46.43 -12.42
CA LYS A 335 -13.26 45.55 -12.74
C LYS A 335 -13.48 44.50 -11.69
N THR A 336 -14.69 44.03 -11.58
CA THR A 336 -15.07 42.85 -10.81
C THR A 336 -15.29 41.66 -11.75
N CYS A 337 -15.18 40.45 -11.22
CA CYS A 337 -15.70 39.27 -11.88
C CYS A 337 -16.62 38.49 -10.92
N TYR A 338 -17.49 37.69 -11.45
CA TYR A 338 -18.32 36.81 -10.63
C TYR A 338 -18.34 35.39 -11.20
N LEU A 339 -18.66 34.43 -10.37
CA LEU A 339 -18.90 33.06 -10.80
C LEU A 339 -20.31 32.97 -11.37
N GLY A 340 -20.42 32.89 -12.71
CA GLY A 340 -21.70 32.90 -13.41
C GLY A 340 -22.39 31.53 -13.45
N GLU A 341 -21.61 30.46 -13.39
CA GLU A 341 -22.13 29.07 -13.39
C GLU A 341 -21.20 28.16 -12.63
N LEU A 342 -21.73 27.18 -11.92
CA LEU A 342 -21.02 26.07 -11.32
C LEU A 342 -21.87 24.82 -11.41
N ASN A 343 -21.34 23.78 -12.07
CA ASN A 343 -21.96 22.47 -12.24
C ASN A 343 -23.41 22.51 -12.73
N GLY A 344 -23.68 23.38 -13.74
CA GLY A 344 -25.00 23.59 -14.32
C GLY A 344 -25.90 24.57 -13.57
N THR A 345 -25.52 25.00 -12.36
CA THR A 345 -26.29 26.02 -11.61
C THR A 345 -25.78 27.41 -11.99
N THR A 346 -26.69 28.25 -12.54
CA THR A 346 -26.40 29.65 -12.92
C THR A 346 -26.61 30.60 -11.72
N PHE A 347 -25.72 31.56 -11.58
CA PHE A 347 -25.79 32.57 -10.52
C PHE A 347 -26.05 33.99 -11.06
N ALA A 348 -26.74 34.79 -10.23
CA ALA A 348 -26.95 36.21 -10.53
C ALA A 348 -25.63 37.00 -10.46
N SER A 349 -25.56 38.12 -11.18
CA SER A 349 -24.31 38.91 -11.30
C SER A 349 -23.86 39.63 -10.05
N ASP A 350 -24.69 39.67 -9.01
CA ASP A 350 -24.38 40.20 -7.69
C ASP A 350 -23.97 39.11 -6.67
N LYS A 351 -23.97 37.85 -7.10
CA LYS A 351 -23.60 36.71 -6.26
C LYS A 351 -22.19 36.22 -6.59
N TYR A 352 -21.43 35.87 -5.57
CA TYR A 352 -20.04 35.40 -5.69
C TYR A 352 -19.13 36.34 -6.49
N VAL A 353 -19.14 37.62 -6.13
CA VAL A 353 -18.43 38.69 -6.79
C VAL A 353 -17.03 38.86 -6.21
N PHE A 354 -16.02 38.81 -7.07
CA PHE A 354 -14.61 39.00 -6.73
C PHE A 354 -14.17 40.41 -7.14
N PRO A 355 -13.53 41.19 -6.22
CA PRO A 355 -13.09 42.53 -6.51
C PRO A 355 -11.94 42.58 -7.51
N SER A 356 -11.63 43.76 -8.00
CA SER A 356 -10.38 44.02 -8.71
C SER A 356 -9.17 43.69 -7.82
N ARG A 357 -8.13 43.13 -8.42
CA ARG A 357 -6.90 42.77 -7.69
C ARG A 357 -6.31 43.96 -6.95
N THR A 358 -5.89 43.76 -5.70
CA THR A 358 -5.06 44.69 -4.94
C THR A 358 -3.59 44.31 -5.06
N THR A 359 -3.31 43.02 -5.06
CA THR A 359 -1.99 42.44 -5.33
C THR A 359 -2.17 41.22 -6.27
N GLN A 360 -1.08 40.71 -6.87
CA GLN A 360 -1.14 39.54 -7.74
C GLN A 360 -1.30 38.20 -7.01
N THR A 361 -1.34 38.22 -5.67
CA THR A 361 -1.47 37.03 -4.81
C THR A 361 -2.68 37.13 -3.89
N ASP A 362 -3.56 38.10 -4.13
CA ASP A 362 -4.71 38.36 -3.26
C ASP A 362 -5.77 37.25 -3.43
N THR A 363 -5.90 36.41 -2.40
CA THR A 363 -6.91 35.36 -2.29
C THR A 363 -7.83 35.57 -1.09
N SER A 364 -7.87 36.81 -0.55
CA SER A 364 -8.65 37.14 0.65
C SER A 364 -10.16 37.05 0.44
N THR A 365 -10.62 37.32 -0.80
CA THR A 365 -12.03 37.11 -1.16
C THR A 365 -12.22 35.66 -1.56
N MET A 366 -13.10 34.94 -0.80
CA MET A 366 -13.36 33.54 -1.03
C MET A 366 -14.84 33.21 -0.85
N PHE A 367 -15.34 32.23 -1.59
CA PHE A 367 -16.69 31.72 -1.48
C PHE A 367 -16.68 30.19 -1.43
N ASP A 368 -17.23 29.63 -0.36
CA ASP A 368 -17.52 28.21 -0.24
C ASP A 368 -18.91 27.92 -0.80
N ILE A 369 -19.01 27.06 -1.80
CA ILE A 369 -20.26 26.79 -2.52
C ILE A 369 -20.54 25.29 -2.42
N THR A 370 -21.64 24.93 -1.77
CA THR A 370 -22.16 23.57 -1.80
C THR A 370 -22.84 23.32 -3.14
N LEU A 371 -22.57 22.19 -3.77
CA LEU A 371 -23.20 21.79 -5.02
C LEU A 371 -24.62 21.26 -4.77
N ASP A 372 -25.60 21.77 -5.51
CA ASP A 372 -26.98 21.25 -5.46
C ASP A 372 -27.04 19.77 -5.87
N THR A 373 -26.19 19.39 -6.83
CA THR A 373 -25.98 18.01 -7.26
C THR A 373 -24.49 17.70 -7.17
N PRO A 374 -24.07 16.68 -6.38
CA PRO A 374 -22.68 16.27 -6.34
C PRO A 374 -22.12 15.91 -7.72
N ALA A 375 -20.88 16.31 -7.99
CA ALA A 375 -20.21 16.08 -9.27
C ALA A 375 -19.34 14.82 -9.25
N THR A 376 -19.49 13.98 -10.28
CA THR A 376 -18.64 12.81 -10.53
C THR A 376 -18.10 12.87 -11.97
N GLY A 377 -16.84 12.46 -12.15
CA GLY A 377 -16.17 12.50 -13.46
C GLY A 377 -15.77 13.89 -13.91
N ALA A 378 -16.64 14.88 -13.84
CA ALA A 378 -16.35 16.26 -14.20
C ALA A 378 -17.19 17.27 -13.42
N LEU A 379 -16.66 18.52 -13.30
CA LEU A 379 -17.34 19.68 -12.73
C LEU A 379 -17.08 20.89 -13.64
N THR A 380 -18.13 21.63 -13.99
CA THR A 380 -18.01 22.83 -14.84
C THR A 380 -18.10 24.12 -14.03
N PHE A 381 -17.47 25.19 -14.53
CA PHE A 381 -17.62 26.55 -14.01
C PHE A 381 -17.36 27.60 -15.08
N THR A 382 -17.94 28.79 -14.91
CA THR A 382 -17.83 29.88 -15.87
C THR A 382 -17.63 31.22 -15.15
N PRO A 383 -16.45 31.89 -15.28
CA PRO A 383 -16.26 33.26 -14.84
C PRO A 383 -16.92 34.28 -15.79
N GLN A 384 -17.50 35.36 -15.25
CA GLN A 384 -18.20 36.39 -15.98
C GLN A 384 -17.63 37.81 -15.71
N ASP A 385 -17.94 38.77 -16.56
CA ASP A 385 -17.59 40.19 -16.57
C ASP A 385 -16.10 40.49 -16.77
N ALA A 386 -15.20 39.90 -16.02
CA ALA A 386 -13.76 40.07 -16.19
C ALA A 386 -13.05 38.70 -16.11
N GLN A 387 -11.81 38.68 -16.58
CA GLN A 387 -10.94 37.52 -16.41
C GLN A 387 -10.75 37.26 -14.88
N ALA A 388 -10.96 36.03 -14.47
CA ALA A 388 -10.77 35.62 -13.09
C ALA A 388 -9.33 35.15 -12.82
N ALA A 389 -8.84 35.36 -11.60
CA ALA A 389 -7.63 34.75 -11.09
C ALA A 389 -7.98 34.06 -9.76
N TRP A 390 -8.14 32.74 -9.82
CA TRP A 390 -8.63 31.96 -8.69
C TRP A 390 -7.73 30.80 -8.33
N VAL A 391 -7.73 30.46 -7.03
CA VAL A 391 -7.43 29.15 -6.47
C VAL A 391 -8.74 28.44 -6.27
N ILE A 392 -8.86 27.22 -6.78
CA ILE A 392 -10.08 26.42 -6.61
C ILE A 392 -9.75 25.26 -5.66
N THR A 393 -10.53 25.10 -4.59
CA THR A 393 -10.44 23.95 -3.69
C THR A 393 -11.70 23.13 -3.82
N LEU A 394 -11.57 21.87 -4.19
CA LEU A 394 -12.67 20.91 -4.29
C LEU A 394 -12.73 20.07 -3.01
N LYS A 395 -13.91 19.95 -2.42
CA LYS A 395 -14.15 19.09 -1.26
C LYS A 395 -15.21 18.05 -1.63
N GLY A 396 -15.01 16.85 -1.16
CA GLY A 396 -15.92 15.75 -1.45
C GLY A 396 -15.46 14.45 -0.83
N VAL A 397 -15.84 13.36 -1.44
CA VAL A 397 -15.53 12.03 -0.97
C VAL A 397 -14.92 11.18 -2.08
N LYS A 398 -13.97 10.35 -1.72
CA LYS A 398 -13.46 9.27 -2.57
C LYS A 398 -14.14 7.97 -2.16
N VAL A 399 -14.77 7.30 -3.12
CA VAL A 399 -15.35 5.97 -2.91
C VAL A 399 -14.25 4.93 -3.21
N THR A 400 -13.95 4.07 -2.27
CA THR A 400 -13.04 2.97 -2.52
C THR A 400 -13.79 1.92 -3.34
N SER A 401 -13.44 1.80 -4.62
CA SER A 401 -13.94 0.70 -5.42
C SER A 401 -13.33 -0.60 -4.91
N SER A 402 -14.18 -1.53 -4.46
CA SER A 402 -13.77 -2.92 -4.38
C SER A 402 -13.45 -3.38 -5.81
N GLY A 403 -12.21 -3.71 -6.08
CA GLY A 403 -11.82 -4.39 -7.31
C GLY A 403 -12.37 -5.82 -7.36
N ILE A 404 -13.69 -5.96 -7.23
CA ILE A 404 -14.40 -7.19 -7.50
C ILE A 404 -15.08 -6.98 -8.84
N ASN A 405 -14.37 -7.31 -9.90
CA ASN A 405 -15.07 -7.83 -11.07
C ASN A 405 -15.73 -9.13 -10.60
N ASN A 406 -17.02 -9.08 -10.34
CA ASN A 406 -17.85 -10.27 -10.21
C ASN A 406 -17.85 -11.00 -11.56
N VAL A 407 -16.82 -11.77 -11.80
CA VAL A 407 -16.89 -12.86 -12.77
C VAL A 407 -17.70 -13.93 -12.07
N VAL A 408 -18.99 -13.97 -12.34
CA VAL A 408 -19.83 -15.11 -12.03
C VAL A 408 -19.34 -16.25 -12.91
N LEU A 409 -18.39 -17.02 -12.42
CA LEU A 409 -18.04 -18.31 -12.99
C LEU A 409 -19.20 -19.27 -12.65
N THR A 410 -20.14 -19.40 -13.57
CA THR A 410 -21.08 -20.53 -13.59
C THR A 410 -20.26 -21.76 -13.99
N ALA A 411 -19.67 -22.44 -13.02
CA ALA A 411 -19.12 -23.76 -13.22
C ALA A 411 -20.29 -24.74 -13.44
N LYS A 412 -20.52 -25.16 -14.68
CA LYS A 412 -21.25 -26.38 -14.93
C LYS A 412 -20.37 -27.53 -14.46
N VAL A 413 -20.72 -28.13 -13.35
CA VAL A 413 -20.16 -29.42 -12.93
C VAL A 413 -20.69 -30.48 -13.89
N ASN A 414 -19.89 -30.89 -14.86
CA ASN A 414 -20.09 -32.14 -15.52
C ASN A 414 -19.58 -33.24 -14.57
N ASN A 415 -20.50 -34.03 -14.04
CA ASN A 415 -20.19 -35.27 -13.34
C ASN A 415 -19.47 -36.22 -14.32
N ASN A 416 -18.15 -36.25 -14.23
CA ASN A 416 -17.39 -37.41 -14.65
C ASN A 416 -16.29 -37.65 -13.60
N ASN A 417 -16.46 -38.73 -12.88
CA ASN A 417 -15.49 -39.30 -11.97
C ASN A 417 -14.15 -39.43 -12.67
N ILE A 418 -13.11 -38.88 -12.10
CA ILE A 418 -11.75 -39.33 -12.37
C ILE A 418 -11.12 -39.61 -11.01
N TYR A 419 -11.13 -40.87 -10.64
CA TYR A 419 -10.11 -41.50 -9.82
C TYR A 419 -9.13 -42.09 -10.81
N ASP A 420 -7.89 -41.66 -10.69
CA ASP A 420 -6.66 -42.47 -10.68
C ASP A 420 -5.46 -41.58 -10.41
#